data_4beb3b463716b5182668b3bc9cc47474
#
_entry.id   4beb3b463716b5182668b3bc9cc47474
#
_cell.length_a   1.000
_cell.length_b   1.000
_cell.length_c   1.000
_cell.angle_alpha   90.00
_cell.angle_beta   90.00
_cell.angle_gamma   90.00
#
_symmetry.space_group_name_H-M   'P 1'
#
loop_
_entity.id
_entity.type
_entity.pdbx_description
1 polymer ?
#
loop_
_entity_poly.entity_id
_entity_poly.type
_entity_poly.pdbx_seq_one_letter_code
_entity_poly.pdbx_strand_id
1 'polypeptide(L)'
;MHTWYEQAVFYHIYPLGLLGAEKTNTLTETAHRFVALEDWIPHIHALNGSAIYIGPLFESSTHGYDTRDFRLVDRRLGSNE
;
A
#
# COMPACT_ATOMS: atom_id res chain seq x y z
N MET A 1 30.89 -2.89 -0.35
CA MET A 1 29.82 -2.48 -1.26
C MET A 1 28.58 -2.17 -0.44
N HIS A 2 27.99 -1.01 -0.67
CA HIS A 2 26.74 -0.65 0.01
C HIS A 2 25.56 -1.04 -0.87
N THR A 3 24.59 -1.74 -0.31
CA THR A 3 23.32 -1.94 -0.98
C THR A 3 22.48 -0.67 -0.79
N TRP A 4 21.58 -0.40 -1.75
CA TRP A 4 20.80 0.83 -1.73
C TRP A 4 19.98 0.99 -0.42
N TYR A 5 19.48 -0.11 0.15
CA TYR A 5 18.63 -0.05 1.34
C TYR A 5 19.39 0.35 2.61
N GLU A 6 20.71 0.22 2.63
CA GLU A 6 21.51 0.62 3.80
C GLU A 6 21.50 2.14 4.01
N GLN A 7 21.30 2.90 2.94
CA GLN A 7 21.26 4.35 2.99
C GLN A 7 19.87 4.92 2.74
N ALA A 8 18.87 4.05 2.53
CA ALA A 8 17.52 4.47 2.24
C ALA A 8 16.80 4.93 3.51
N VAL A 9 15.98 5.95 3.38
CA VAL A 9 15.03 6.38 4.39
C VAL A 9 13.65 5.90 3.96
N PHE A 10 13.10 4.94 4.70
CA PHE A 10 11.83 4.32 4.35
C PHE A 10 10.66 5.10 4.96
N TYR A 11 9.66 5.36 4.14
CA TYR A 11 8.37 5.88 4.59
C TYR A 11 7.36 4.73 4.54
N HIS A 12 6.82 4.37 5.70
CA HIS A 12 5.87 3.26 5.80
C HIS A 12 4.45 3.75 5.55
N ILE A 13 3.72 3.04 4.71
CA ILE A 13 2.31 3.32 4.42
C ILE A 13 1.48 2.08 4.71
N TYR A 14 0.43 2.25 5.49
CA TYR A 14 -0.64 1.28 5.67
C TYR A 14 -1.78 1.67 4.72
N PRO A 15 -1.85 1.09 3.50
CA PRO A 15 -2.70 1.64 2.45
C PRO A 15 -4.20 1.51 2.75
N LEU A 16 -4.65 0.43 3.36
CA LEU A 16 -6.08 0.28 3.66
C LEU A 16 -6.56 1.38 4.59
N GLY A 17 -5.75 1.73 5.58
CA GLY A 17 -6.09 2.81 6.51
C GLY A 17 -5.96 4.18 5.89
N LEU A 18 -4.82 4.46 5.27
CA LEU A 18 -4.53 5.79 4.71
C LEU A 18 -5.52 6.18 3.61
N LEU A 19 -5.90 5.23 2.77
CA LEU A 19 -6.75 5.50 1.62
C LEU A 19 -8.24 5.31 1.91
N GLY A 20 -8.60 5.06 3.15
CA GLY A 20 -10.00 5.00 3.58
C GLY A 20 -10.78 3.81 3.03
N ALA A 21 -10.13 2.66 2.91
CA ALA A 21 -10.80 1.46 2.43
C ALA A 21 -11.86 0.95 3.41
N GLU A 22 -12.82 0.21 2.88
CA GLU A 22 -13.85 -0.44 3.70
C GLU A 22 -13.20 -1.39 4.70
N LYS A 23 -13.74 -1.45 5.93
CA LYS A 23 -13.16 -2.28 6.98
C LYS A 23 -13.28 -3.78 6.69
N THR A 24 -14.31 -4.16 5.94
CA THR A 24 -14.54 -5.53 5.53
C THR A 24 -14.48 -5.62 4.01
N ASN A 25 -13.77 -6.60 3.48
CA ASN A 25 -13.62 -6.75 2.04
C ASN A 25 -14.80 -7.53 1.46
N THR A 26 -15.86 -6.80 1.14
CA THR A 26 -17.08 -7.33 0.55
C THR A 26 -17.30 -6.81 -0.87
N LEU A 27 -16.31 -6.14 -1.44
CA LEU A 27 -16.42 -5.54 -2.77
C LEU A 27 -16.54 -6.62 -3.85
N THR A 28 -17.46 -6.40 -4.79
CA THR A 28 -17.59 -7.21 -5.99
C THR A 28 -16.77 -6.65 -7.14
N GLU A 29 -16.44 -5.34 -7.07
CA GLU A 29 -15.65 -4.65 -8.07
C GLU A 29 -14.37 -4.10 -7.44
N THR A 30 -13.34 -3.93 -8.27
CA THR A 30 -12.08 -3.36 -7.82
C THR A 30 -12.21 -1.84 -7.65
N ALA A 31 -11.84 -1.34 -6.49
CA ALA A 31 -11.69 0.09 -6.27
C ALA A 31 -10.25 0.50 -6.58
N HIS A 32 -10.08 1.64 -7.27
CA HIS A 32 -8.76 2.09 -7.70
C HIS A 32 -8.20 3.17 -6.78
N ARG A 33 -8.06 2.84 -5.50
CA ARG A 33 -7.57 3.79 -4.49
C ARG A 33 -6.06 3.96 -4.51
N PHE A 34 -5.35 2.95 -5.02
CA PHE A 34 -3.88 2.94 -4.94
C PHE A 34 -3.25 4.12 -5.69
N VAL A 35 -3.89 4.59 -6.75
CA VAL A 35 -3.39 5.73 -7.52
C VAL A 35 -3.29 7.00 -6.69
N ALA A 36 -4.09 7.11 -5.62
CA ALA A 36 -4.03 8.28 -4.74
C ALA A 36 -2.69 8.39 -4.01
N LEU A 37 -1.90 7.33 -3.94
CA LEU A 37 -0.58 7.37 -3.33
C LEU A 37 0.39 8.26 -4.11
N GLU A 38 0.14 8.51 -5.39
CA GLU A 38 0.96 9.42 -6.18
C GLU A 38 1.01 10.82 -5.57
N ASP A 39 -0.09 11.25 -4.96
CA ASP A 39 -0.18 12.57 -4.32
C ASP A 39 0.69 12.66 -3.06
N TRP A 40 1.09 11.53 -2.49
CA TRP A 40 1.93 11.47 -1.31
C TRP A 40 3.42 11.53 -1.63
N ILE A 41 3.81 11.30 -2.88
CA ILE A 41 5.22 11.25 -3.28
C ILE A 41 5.95 12.56 -2.96
N PRO A 42 5.41 13.75 -3.30
CA PRO A 42 6.08 15.00 -2.94
C PRO A 42 6.25 15.17 -1.43
N HIS A 43 5.26 14.73 -0.64
CA HIS A 43 5.33 14.79 0.82
C HIS A 43 6.46 13.90 1.35
N ILE A 44 6.56 12.66 0.84
CA ILE A 44 7.60 11.72 1.24
C ILE A 44 8.98 12.27 0.90
N HIS A 45 9.12 12.85 -0.29
CA HIS A 45 10.36 13.48 -0.72
C HIS A 45 10.75 14.65 0.20
N ALA A 46 9.77 15.45 0.61
CA ALA A 46 10.00 16.59 1.51
C ALA A 46 10.49 16.14 2.88
N LEU A 47 10.18 14.91 3.30
CA LEU A 47 10.65 14.32 4.55
C LEU A 47 11.98 13.56 4.38
N ASN A 48 12.65 13.73 3.23
CA ASN A 48 13.87 13.00 2.86
C ASN A 48 13.68 11.49 2.73
N GLY A 49 12.46 11.05 2.49
CA GLY A 49 12.19 9.64 2.17
C GLY A 49 12.74 9.29 0.80
N SER A 50 13.39 8.15 0.69
CA SER A 50 13.93 7.66 -0.56
C SER A 50 13.35 6.31 -0.98
N ALA A 51 12.53 5.71 -0.11
CA ALA A 51 11.89 4.44 -0.39
C ALA A 51 10.53 4.39 0.32
N ILE A 52 9.64 3.57 -0.20
CA ILE A 52 8.32 3.36 0.38
C ILE A 52 8.21 1.90 0.83
N TYR A 53 7.79 1.70 2.07
CA TYR A 53 7.42 0.40 2.59
C TYR A 53 5.90 0.35 2.66
N ILE A 54 5.29 -0.47 1.80
CA ILE A 54 3.84 -0.59 1.73
C ILE A 54 3.41 -1.92 2.32
N GLY A 55 2.48 -1.88 3.24
CA GLY A 55 1.94 -3.12 3.77
C GLY A 55 0.91 -2.92 4.87
N PRO A 56 0.01 -3.88 5.01
CA PRO A 56 -0.22 -5.03 4.12
C PRO A 56 -0.89 -4.63 2.82
N LEU A 57 -0.63 -5.39 1.76
CA LEU A 57 -1.05 -5.05 0.39
C LEU A 57 -1.93 -6.12 -0.25
N PHE A 58 -1.77 -7.37 0.17
CA PHE A 58 -2.40 -8.51 -0.49
C PHE A 58 -3.87 -8.63 -0.12
N GLU A 59 -4.62 -9.30 -1.00
CA GLU A 59 -6.05 -9.53 -0.82
C GLU A 59 -6.34 -10.12 0.56
N SER A 60 -7.16 -9.45 1.35
CA SER A 60 -7.46 -9.83 2.72
C SER A 60 -8.94 -9.67 3.01
N SER A 61 -9.37 -10.17 4.19
CA SER A 61 -10.78 -10.11 4.59
C SER A 61 -11.13 -8.80 5.31
N THR A 62 -10.22 -8.28 6.12
CA THR A 62 -10.51 -7.08 6.92
C THR A 62 -9.32 -6.14 6.97
N HIS A 63 -8.41 -6.30 7.93
CA HIS A 63 -7.36 -5.33 8.22
C HIS A 63 -6.10 -5.46 7.36
N GLY A 64 -6.01 -6.47 6.53
CA GLY A 64 -4.86 -6.68 5.66
C GLY A 64 -3.92 -7.78 6.13
N TYR A 65 -3.81 -8.01 7.44
CA TYR A 65 -2.96 -9.08 7.97
C TYR A 65 -3.65 -10.45 7.91
N ASP A 66 -4.96 -10.47 7.64
CA ASP A 66 -5.75 -11.68 7.45
C ASP A 66 -5.82 -12.04 5.96
N THR A 67 -4.67 -12.23 5.35
CA THR A 67 -4.50 -12.44 3.91
C THR A 67 -5.26 -13.68 3.41
N ARG A 68 -6.00 -13.48 2.32
CA ARG A 68 -6.70 -14.56 1.61
C ARG A 68 -5.93 -15.05 0.39
N ASP A 69 -5.22 -14.16 -0.30
CA ASP A 69 -4.48 -14.51 -1.50
C ASP A 69 -3.24 -13.63 -1.63
N PHE A 70 -2.07 -14.26 -1.51
CA PHE A 70 -0.77 -13.58 -1.60
C PHE A 70 -0.38 -13.20 -3.04
N ARG A 71 -1.17 -13.60 -4.04
CA ARG A 71 -0.89 -13.30 -5.43
C ARG A 71 -1.69 -12.13 -5.96
N LEU A 72 -2.62 -11.61 -5.17
CA LEU A 72 -3.50 -10.52 -5.57
C LEU A 72 -3.31 -9.31 -4.68
N VAL A 73 -3.30 -8.13 -5.30
CA VAL A 73 -3.47 -6.88 -4.58
C VAL A 73 -4.91 -6.82 -4.08
N ASP A 74 -5.10 -6.30 -2.86
CA ASP A 74 -6.44 -6.19 -2.27
C ASP A 74 -7.34 -5.35 -3.19
N ARG A 75 -8.53 -5.86 -3.50
CA ARG A 75 -9.44 -5.20 -4.45
C ARG A 75 -9.94 -3.86 -3.96
N ARG A 76 -9.85 -3.60 -2.66
CA ARG A 76 -10.22 -2.29 -2.09
C ARG A 76 -9.17 -1.23 -2.44
N LEU A 77 -7.98 -1.64 -2.86
CA LEU A 77 -6.88 -0.74 -3.24
C LEU A 77 -6.72 -0.64 -4.75
N GLY A 78 -6.73 -1.76 -5.44
CA GLY A 78 -6.49 -1.77 -6.85
C GLY A 78 -6.41 -3.19 -7.41
N SER A 79 -5.69 -3.32 -8.51
CA SER A 79 -5.46 -4.60 -9.18
C SER A 79 -3.95 -4.84 -9.32
N ASN A 80 -3.59 -6.01 -9.86
CA ASN A 80 -2.18 -6.31 -10.12
C ASN A 80 -1.60 -5.47 -11.27
N GLU A 81 -2.46 -4.78 -11.99
CA GLU A 81 -2.05 -3.86 -13.05
C GLU A 81 -1.77 -2.44 -12.49
#